data_2a0c0810eca6877a15cc5ae2248fe45a
#
_entry.id   2a0c0810eca6877a15cc5ae2248fe45a
#
_cell.length_a   1.000
_cell.length_b   1.000
_cell.length_c   1.000
_cell.angle_alpha   90.00
_cell.angle_beta   90.00
_cell.angle_gamma   90.00
#
_symmetry.space_group_name_H-M   'P 1'
#
loop_
_entity.id
_entity.type
_entity.pdbx_description
1 polymer ?
#
loop_
_entity_poly.entity_id
_entity_poly.type
_entity_poly.pdbx_seq_one_letter_code
_entity_poly.pdbx_strand_id
1 'polypeptide(L)'
;MHPDRLVIVCMNDRLPELPATPFPIDTATIETNNNYLPLSAARNKAASMATGEKLIFLDVDCICDRHLIEIFDYHLSREDALYSGSVGYLHFNWRQNWTLKTLDKQSTPNKLQGTAVEGKDRIVHPYELFWSLCFGIRKETFDKIGGFDTDYLGYGGEDTDFSFRLRSQNVPLYKISALAYHQFHPSYDPPLNHLEEIVSNARVFYDKWKMLPMKKWLDRFADLGYITLEGDYLEVVKLPTEAEIAACRKSV
;
A
#
# COMPACT_ATOMS: atom_id res chain seq x y z
N MET A 1 12.91 8.41 17.46
CA MET A 1 13.83 8.79 16.36
C MET A 1 13.06 9.63 15.34
N HIS A 2 13.74 10.61 14.68
CA HIS A 2 13.18 11.34 13.53
C HIS A 2 13.81 10.80 12.24
N PRO A 3 13.14 10.93 11.09
CA PRO A 3 13.77 10.66 9.81
C PRO A 3 14.82 11.74 9.51
N ASP A 4 15.82 11.40 8.70
CA ASP A 4 16.78 12.40 8.19
C ASP A 4 16.11 13.38 7.23
N ARG A 5 15.06 12.91 6.54
CA ARG A 5 14.28 13.68 5.57
C ARG A 5 12.90 13.04 5.36
N LEU A 6 11.89 13.87 5.14
CA LEU A 6 10.57 13.44 4.66
C LEU A 6 10.38 13.89 3.22
N VAL A 7 9.92 13.01 2.36
CA VAL A 7 9.54 13.34 0.98
C VAL A 7 8.03 13.14 0.83
N ILE A 8 7.32 14.18 0.39
CA ILE A 8 5.87 14.13 0.14
C ILE A 8 5.63 14.33 -1.35
N VAL A 9 4.92 13.40 -1.97
CA VAL A 9 4.51 13.50 -3.38
C VAL A 9 2.99 13.58 -3.45
N CYS A 10 2.49 14.72 -3.92
CA CYS A 10 1.05 14.93 -4.14
C CYS A 10 0.66 14.41 -5.52
N MET A 11 -0.48 13.72 -5.59
CA MET A 11 -1.03 13.15 -6.82
C MET A 11 -2.29 13.92 -7.21
N ASN A 12 -2.25 14.62 -8.35
CA ASN A 12 -3.37 15.42 -8.89
C ASN A 12 -3.98 16.41 -7.88
N ASP A 13 -3.20 16.84 -6.90
CA ASP A 13 -3.68 17.73 -5.85
C ASP A 13 -2.61 18.77 -5.47
N ARG A 14 -3.04 19.81 -4.77
CA ARG A 14 -2.15 20.86 -4.25
C ARG A 14 -1.43 20.38 -3.00
N LEU A 15 -0.20 20.85 -2.87
CA LEU A 15 0.56 20.63 -1.65
C LEU A 15 -0.18 21.26 -0.46
N PRO A 16 -0.45 20.51 0.63
CA PRO A 16 -1.03 21.08 1.84
C PRO A 16 -0.04 22.02 2.55
N GLU A 17 -0.56 22.89 3.38
CA GLU A 17 0.28 23.65 4.31
C GLU A 17 0.94 22.67 5.30
N LEU A 18 2.27 22.70 5.36
CA LEU A 18 3.05 21.79 6.18
C LEU A 18 3.49 22.46 7.48
N PRO A 19 3.42 21.77 8.61
CA PRO A 19 3.92 22.30 9.87
C PRO A 19 5.46 22.41 9.87
N ALA A 20 6.00 23.24 10.72
CA ALA A 20 7.44 23.25 11.01
C ALA A 20 7.85 21.90 11.64
N THR A 21 8.93 21.30 11.15
CA THR A 21 9.46 20.03 11.63
C THR A 21 10.95 20.14 11.98
N PRO A 22 11.47 19.27 12.86
CA PRO A 22 12.89 19.23 13.19
C PRO A 22 13.76 18.57 12.09
N PHE A 23 13.19 18.19 10.97
CA PHE A 23 13.84 17.57 9.82
C PHE A 23 13.34 18.22 8.52
N PRO A 24 14.12 18.20 7.43
CA PRO A 24 13.72 18.77 6.16
C PRO A 24 12.58 17.98 5.53
N ILE A 25 11.68 18.72 4.86
CA ILE A 25 10.59 18.14 4.05
C ILE A 25 10.80 18.59 2.61
N ASP A 26 10.96 17.64 1.70
CA ASP A 26 10.94 17.87 0.26
C ASP A 26 9.58 17.49 -0.31
N THR A 27 9.13 18.22 -1.29
CA THR A 27 7.80 18.04 -1.88
C THR A 27 7.87 18.00 -3.39
N ALA A 28 6.99 17.21 -3.99
CA ALA A 28 6.78 17.18 -5.44
C ALA A 28 5.30 16.97 -5.75
N THR A 29 4.89 17.32 -6.95
CA THR A 29 3.56 17.01 -7.49
C THR A 29 3.71 16.16 -8.73
N ILE A 30 2.84 15.17 -8.89
CA ILE A 30 2.63 14.43 -10.12
C ILE A 30 1.23 14.74 -10.61
N GLU A 31 1.13 15.26 -11.81
CA GLU A 31 -0.14 15.51 -12.50
C GLU A 31 -0.32 14.46 -13.61
N THR A 32 -1.49 13.89 -13.69
CA THR A 32 -1.89 13.00 -14.76
C THR A 32 -3.21 13.49 -15.35
N ASN A 33 -3.35 13.36 -16.65
CA ASN A 33 -4.61 13.68 -17.35
C ASN A 33 -5.67 12.59 -17.19
N ASN A 34 -5.39 11.57 -16.38
CA ASN A 34 -6.24 10.42 -16.14
C ASN A 34 -6.96 10.58 -14.80
N ASN A 35 -8.14 9.98 -14.68
CA ASN A 35 -8.91 9.96 -13.42
C ASN A 35 -8.30 9.01 -12.37
N TYR A 36 -7.19 8.35 -12.67
CA TYR A 36 -6.55 7.37 -11.79
C TYR A 36 -5.42 7.99 -10.97
N LEU A 37 -5.25 7.51 -9.74
CA LEU A 37 -4.13 7.90 -8.91
C LEU A 37 -2.84 7.22 -9.40
N PRO A 38 -1.76 7.98 -9.69
CA PRO A 38 -0.48 7.44 -10.17
C PRO A 38 0.37 6.88 -9.02
N LEU A 39 -0.13 5.86 -8.29
CA LEU A 39 0.47 5.34 -7.06
C LEU A 39 1.93 4.87 -7.26
N SER A 40 2.16 4.06 -8.29
CA SER A 40 3.50 3.57 -8.65
C SER A 40 4.47 4.70 -8.97
N ALA A 41 4.04 5.66 -9.80
CA ALA A 41 4.86 6.80 -10.17
C ALA A 41 5.16 7.72 -8.97
N ALA A 42 4.19 7.91 -8.07
CA ALA A 42 4.37 8.72 -6.88
C ALA A 42 5.38 8.10 -5.92
N ARG A 43 5.31 6.78 -5.67
CA ARG A 43 6.29 6.06 -4.84
C ARG A 43 7.69 6.10 -5.47
N ASN A 44 7.81 5.92 -6.78
CA ASN A 44 9.08 6.02 -7.51
C ASN A 44 9.65 7.44 -7.44
N LYS A 45 8.80 8.47 -7.60
CA LYS A 45 9.23 9.87 -7.47
C LYS A 45 9.74 10.15 -6.07
N ALA A 46 9.04 9.71 -5.03
CA ALA A 46 9.48 9.87 -3.64
C ALA A 46 10.85 9.21 -3.40
N ALA A 47 11.03 7.96 -3.87
CA ALA A 47 12.30 7.25 -3.78
C ALA A 47 13.45 7.95 -4.52
N SER A 48 13.17 8.53 -5.70
CA SER A 48 14.20 9.25 -6.48
C SER A 48 14.68 10.55 -5.82
N MET A 49 13.83 11.17 -5.00
CA MET A 49 14.17 12.38 -4.23
C MET A 49 14.84 12.06 -2.89
N ALA A 50 14.67 10.84 -2.40
CA ALA A 50 15.28 10.42 -1.15
C ALA A 50 16.81 10.26 -1.31
N THR A 51 17.56 10.84 -0.37
CA THR A 51 19.03 10.81 -0.34
C THR A 51 19.60 9.78 0.64
N GLY A 52 18.75 9.22 1.51
CA GLY A 52 19.13 8.21 2.50
C GLY A 52 19.28 6.81 1.89
N GLU A 53 20.04 5.96 2.54
CA GLU A 53 20.25 4.56 2.14
C GLU A 53 19.05 3.66 2.47
N LYS A 54 18.19 4.09 3.38
CA LYS A 54 17.02 3.37 3.86
C LYS A 54 15.77 4.14 3.51
N LEU A 55 14.85 3.49 2.83
CA LEU A 55 13.55 4.04 2.46
C LEU A 55 12.47 3.45 3.37
N ILE A 56 11.66 4.32 3.95
CA ILE A 56 10.43 3.95 4.67
C ILE A 56 9.27 4.61 3.95
N PHE A 57 8.35 3.81 3.44
CA PHE A 57 7.14 4.28 2.77
C PHE A 57 5.96 4.19 3.74
N LEU A 58 5.15 5.22 3.74
CA LEU A 58 3.95 5.31 4.54
C LEU A 58 2.85 6.00 3.72
N ASP A 59 1.70 5.36 3.57
CA ASP A 59 0.58 5.98 2.89
C ASP A 59 0.04 7.17 3.71
N VAL A 60 -0.44 8.20 3.01
CA VAL A 60 -0.80 9.52 3.59
C VAL A 60 -1.93 9.44 4.62
N ASP A 61 -2.76 8.41 4.58
CA ASP A 61 -3.82 8.14 5.54
C ASP A 61 -3.37 7.27 6.74
N CYS A 62 -2.08 6.99 6.85
CA CYS A 62 -1.49 6.28 7.96
C CYS A 62 -0.81 7.22 8.97
N ILE A 63 -1.06 7.01 10.25
CA ILE A 63 -0.38 7.69 11.36
C ILE A 63 0.71 6.76 11.89
N CYS A 64 1.96 7.19 11.90
CA CYS A 64 3.07 6.38 12.41
C CYS A 64 3.05 6.28 13.94
N ASP A 65 3.32 5.09 14.48
CA ASP A 65 3.69 4.96 15.89
C ASP A 65 5.05 5.63 16.15
N ARG A 66 5.27 6.08 17.39
CA ARG A 66 6.51 6.76 17.80
C ARG A 66 7.78 5.95 17.60
N HIS A 67 7.69 4.62 17.55
CA HIS A 67 8.82 3.69 17.40
C HIS A 67 8.97 3.17 15.96
N LEU A 68 8.06 3.53 15.05
CA LEU A 68 8.04 3.01 13.69
C LEU A 68 9.40 3.14 13.00
N ILE A 69 9.97 4.35 12.97
CA ILE A 69 11.25 4.63 12.29
C ILE A 69 12.40 3.86 12.94
N GLU A 70 12.44 3.82 14.27
CA GLU A 70 13.48 3.12 15.02
C GLU A 70 13.48 1.60 14.71
N ILE A 71 12.28 0.99 14.61
CA ILE A 71 12.14 -0.43 14.30
C ILE A 71 12.58 -0.72 12.87
N PHE A 72 12.15 0.10 11.89
CA PHE A 72 12.64 -0.05 10.52
C PHE A 72 14.15 0.14 10.41
N ASP A 73 14.71 1.16 11.06
CA ASP A 73 16.15 1.41 11.06
C ASP A 73 16.94 0.22 11.62
N TYR A 74 16.45 -0.35 12.72
CA TYR A 74 17.04 -1.56 13.33
C TYR A 74 17.14 -2.72 12.35
N HIS A 75 16.05 -3.02 11.61
CA HIS A 75 16.02 -4.14 10.67
C HIS A 75 16.81 -3.88 9.40
N LEU A 76 16.60 -2.72 8.77
CA LEU A 76 17.30 -2.33 7.54
C LEU A 76 18.81 -2.20 7.69
N SER A 77 19.29 -1.88 8.90
CA SER A 77 20.73 -1.86 9.19
C SER A 77 21.37 -3.24 9.21
N ARG A 78 20.59 -4.30 9.47
CA ARG A 78 21.11 -5.67 9.70
C ARG A 78 21.05 -6.56 8.49
N GLU A 79 19.98 -6.48 7.72
CA GLU A 79 19.74 -7.37 6.59
C GLU A 79 19.06 -6.62 5.46
N ASP A 80 19.47 -6.95 4.23
CA ASP A 80 18.80 -6.47 3.02
C ASP A 80 17.57 -7.32 2.74
N ALA A 81 16.40 -6.76 3.02
CA ALA A 81 15.10 -7.40 2.88
C ALA A 81 14.01 -6.36 2.66
N LEU A 82 12.86 -6.80 2.19
CA LEU A 82 11.62 -6.03 2.25
C LEU A 82 10.98 -6.25 3.62
N TYR A 83 10.75 -5.17 4.35
CA TYR A 83 10.09 -5.20 5.65
C TYR A 83 8.70 -4.58 5.57
N SER A 84 7.67 -5.38 5.78
CA SER A 84 6.28 -4.89 5.91
C SER A 84 6.00 -4.51 7.37
N GLY A 85 5.60 -3.28 7.62
CA GLY A 85 5.14 -2.83 8.93
C GLY A 85 3.77 -3.43 9.28
N SER A 86 3.45 -3.44 10.56
CA SER A 86 2.11 -3.79 11.05
C SER A 86 1.16 -2.61 10.89
N VAL A 87 -0.10 -2.87 10.53
CA VAL A 87 -1.11 -1.81 10.34
C VAL A 87 -2.34 -2.11 11.20
N GLY A 88 -2.68 -1.15 12.08
CA GLY A 88 -3.92 -1.13 12.83
C GLY A 88 -4.96 -0.24 12.13
N TYR A 89 -6.14 -0.78 11.84
CA TYR A 89 -7.22 -0.02 11.17
C TYR A 89 -8.08 0.66 12.22
N LEU A 90 -8.06 1.99 12.21
CA LEU A 90 -8.80 2.82 13.15
C LEU A 90 -10.31 2.76 12.90
N HIS A 91 -11.09 2.78 13.99
CA HIS A 91 -12.54 2.81 13.92
C HIS A 91 -13.04 4.19 13.46
N PHE A 92 -14.28 4.28 12.97
CA PHE A 92 -14.85 5.50 12.39
C PHE A 92 -14.83 6.73 13.32
N ASN A 93 -14.88 6.52 14.63
CA ASN A 93 -14.91 7.57 15.64
C ASN A 93 -13.55 7.85 16.32
N TRP A 94 -12.44 7.35 15.75
CA TRP A 94 -11.11 7.41 16.35
C TRP A 94 -10.64 8.83 16.70
N ARG A 95 -11.12 9.85 15.95
CA ARG A 95 -10.76 11.26 16.20
C ARG A 95 -11.31 11.84 17.49
N GLN A 96 -12.21 11.14 18.19
CA GLN A 96 -12.75 11.57 19.48
C GLN A 96 -11.74 11.29 20.60
N ASN A 97 -11.14 12.36 21.15
CA ASN A 97 -10.19 12.28 22.27
C ASN A 97 -8.96 11.40 21.99
N TRP A 98 -8.46 11.39 20.76
CA TRP A 98 -7.30 10.58 20.40
C TRP A 98 -5.99 11.18 20.89
N THR A 99 -5.06 10.30 21.21
CA THR A 99 -3.63 10.56 21.40
C THR A 99 -2.87 9.38 20.81
N LEU A 100 -1.60 9.51 20.48
CA LEU A 100 -0.80 8.36 20.03
C LEU A 100 -0.87 7.16 21.00
N LYS A 101 -1.03 7.41 22.31
CA LYS A 101 -1.15 6.37 23.33
C LYS A 101 -2.49 5.62 23.31
N THR A 102 -3.52 6.20 22.71
CA THR A 102 -4.88 5.61 22.69
C THR A 102 -5.23 4.95 21.36
N LEU A 103 -4.42 5.14 20.30
CA LEU A 103 -4.70 4.59 18.97
C LEU A 103 -4.73 3.06 18.96
N ASP A 104 -3.89 2.39 19.74
CA ASP A 104 -3.91 0.92 19.87
C ASP A 104 -5.30 0.40 20.24
N LYS A 105 -5.96 1.06 21.20
CA LYS A 105 -7.30 0.68 21.69
C LYS A 105 -8.42 1.01 20.71
N GLN A 106 -8.14 1.86 19.72
CA GLN A 106 -9.09 2.34 18.72
C GLN A 106 -8.85 1.72 17.34
N SER A 107 -7.97 0.74 17.27
CA SER A 107 -7.62 0.06 16.04
C SER A 107 -7.81 -1.46 16.14
N THR A 108 -8.05 -2.08 14.99
CA THR A 108 -8.04 -3.54 14.83
C THR A 108 -7.08 -3.93 13.73
N PRO A 109 -6.27 -5.00 13.91
CA PRO A 109 -5.41 -5.49 12.85
C PRO A 109 -6.24 -6.13 11.73
N ASN A 110 -5.74 -6.08 10.50
CA ASN A 110 -6.33 -6.85 9.42
C ASN A 110 -6.06 -8.34 9.61
N LYS A 111 -7.10 -9.16 9.55
CA LYS A 111 -7.01 -10.61 9.79
C LYS A 111 -6.11 -11.33 8.78
N LEU A 112 -6.04 -10.85 7.53
CA LEU A 112 -5.20 -11.44 6.48
C LEU A 112 -3.72 -11.09 6.64
N GLN A 113 -3.44 -9.85 7.10
CA GLN A 113 -2.09 -9.35 7.27
C GLN A 113 -1.43 -9.83 8.57
N GLY A 114 -2.24 -10.15 9.58
CA GLY A 114 -1.74 -10.43 10.91
C GLY A 114 -1.00 -9.25 11.55
N THR A 115 -0.58 -9.44 12.78
CA THR A 115 0.41 -8.58 13.44
C THR A 115 1.70 -9.36 13.61
N ALA A 116 2.83 -8.67 13.72
CA ALA A 116 4.07 -9.33 14.16
C ALA A 116 3.80 -10.02 15.49
N VAL A 117 4.11 -11.29 15.57
CA VAL A 117 3.79 -12.10 16.77
C VAL A 117 4.61 -11.56 17.95
N GLU A 118 3.90 -11.25 19.04
CA GLU A 118 4.50 -10.81 20.28
C GLU A 118 5.67 -11.76 20.71
N GLY A 119 6.82 -11.19 21.03
CA GLY A 119 8.02 -11.94 21.37
C GLY A 119 8.88 -12.42 20.20
N LYS A 120 8.52 -12.14 18.96
CA LYS A 120 9.36 -12.36 17.78
C LYS A 120 9.79 -11.03 17.18
N ASP A 121 11.07 -10.94 16.82
CA ASP A 121 11.65 -9.78 16.17
C ASP A 121 11.03 -9.53 14.78
N ARG A 122 10.82 -10.61 14.03
CA ARG A 122 10.19 -10.63 12.70
C ARG A 122 9.62 -12.00 12.38
N ILE A 123 8.70 -12.05 11.42
CA ILE A 123 8.18 -13.31 10.85
C ILE A 123 8.28 -13.27 9.33
N VAL A 124 8.51 -14.41 8.68
CA VAL A 124 8.43 -14.55 7.23
C VAL A 124 7.01 -14.20 6.79
N HIS A 125 6.89 -13.35 5.77
CA HIS A 125 5.59 -12.89 5.26
C HIS A 125 5.38 -13.38 3.82
N PRO A 126 4.19 -13.87 3.45
CA PRO A 126 3.90 -14.25 2.07
C PRO A 126 3.95 -13.02 1.14
N TYR A 127 4.61 -13.15 -0.01
CA TYR A 127 4.71 -12.05 -0.98
C TYR A 127 3.35 -11.66 -1.55
N GLU A 128 2.43 -12.60 -1.67
CA GLU A 128 1.05 -12.40 -2.12
C GLU A 128 0.23 -11.51 -1.16
N LEU A 129 0.67 -11.37 0.08
CA LEU A 129 0.03 -10.57 1.13
C LEU A 129 0.80 -9.28 1.42
N PHE A 130 1.79 -8.92 0.62
CA PHE A 130 2.44 -7.63 0.74
C PHE A 130 1.47 -6.52 0.30
N TRP A 131 1.23 -5.57 1.20
CA TRP A 131 0.50 -4.33 0.94
C TRP A 131 1.39 -3.16 1.28
N SER A 132 1.47 -2.20 0.39
CA SER A 132 2.45 -1.11 0.44
C SER A 132 2.07 0.07 1.34
N LEU A 133 1.12 -0.10 2.26
CA LEU A 133 0.67 0.93 3.22
C LEU A 133 1.77 1.44 4.14
N CYS A 134 2.63 0.52 4.60
CA CYS A 134 3.74 0.80 5.50
C CYS A 134 4.85 -0.24 5.29
N PHE A 135 5.97 0.16 4.71
CA PHE A 135 7.07 -0.76 4.47
C PHE A 135 8.42 -0.05 4.42
N GLY A 136 9.50 -0.83 4.59
CA GLY A 136 10.86 -0.35 4.48
C GLY A 136 11.72 -1.25 3.60
N ILE A 137 12.65 -0.65 2.87
CA ILE A 137 13.59 -1.32 1.96
C ILE A 137 14.87 -0.50 1.85
N ARG A 138 16.00 -1.12 1.56
CA ARG A 138 17.20 -0.38 1.20
C ARG A 138 17.03 0.28 -0.18
N LYS A 139 17.52 1.51 -0.30
CA LYS A 139 17.43 2.27 -1.55
C LYS A 139 18.10 1.54 -2.71
N GLU A 140 19.28 0.95 -2.48
CA GLU A 140 19.99 0.17 -3.49
C GLU A 140 19.15 -0.99 -4.04
N THR A 141 18.47 -1.73 -3.17
CA THR A 141 17.60 -2.84 -3.57
C THR A 141 16.34 -2.33 -4.30
N PHE A 142 15.75 -1.23 -3.84
CA PHE A 142 14.64 -0.57 -4.53
C PHE A 142 15.03 -0.14 -5.95
N ASP A 143 16.17 0.53 -6.09
CA ASP A 143 16.67 1.02 -7.39
C ASP A 143 17.05 -0.14 -8.32
N LYS A 144 17.66 -1.22 -7.78
CA LYS A 144 18.07 -2.41 -8.54
C LYS A 144 16.89 -3.11 -9.22
N ILE A 145 15.72 -3.15 -8.57
CA ILE A 145 14.52 -3.74 -9.17
C ILE A 145 13.73 -2.74 -10.04
N GLY A 146 14.17 -1.49 -10.13
CA GLY A 146 13.52 -0.43 -10.89
C GLY A 146 12.27 0.18 -10.23
N GLY A 147 12.12 0.05 -8.90
CA GLY A 147 10.98 0.60 -8.15
C GLY A 147 9.66 -0.10 -8.45
N PHE A 148 8.53 0.60 -8.32
CA PHE A 148 7.21 0.11 -8.70
C PHE A 148 7.02 0.21 -10.22
N ASP A 149 6.30 -0.75 -10.79
CA ASP A 149 6.00 -0.73 -12.22
C ASP A 149 4.87 0.25 -12.51
N THR A 150 5.13 1.17 -13.43
CA THR A 150 4.19 2.24 -13.80
C THR A 150 3.13 1.81 -14.82
N ASP A 151 3.17 0.59 -15.31
CA ASP A 151 2.10 0.02 -16.16
C ASP A 151 0.85 -0.28 -15.35
N TYR A 152 0.97 -0.40 -14.00
CA TYR A 152 -0.17 -0.46 -13.10
C TYR A 152 -0.73 0.94 -12.86
N LEU A 153 -1.94 1.16 -13.35
CA LEU A 153 -2.64 2.44 -13.23
C LEU A 153 -3.77 2.35 -12.19
N GLY A 154 -3.85 3.35 -11.32
CA GLY A 154 -4.87 3.38 -10.28
C GLY A 154 -4.67 2.29 -9.22
N TYR A 155 -5.73 1.57 -8.90
CA TYR A 155 -5.80 0.70 -7.73
C TYR A 155 -5.58 -0.78 -8.06
N GLY A 156 -4.64 -1.40 -7.35
CA GLY A 156 -4.50 -2.87 -7.22
C GLY A 156 -3.46 -3.51 -8.12
N GLY A 157 -2.74 -4.47 -7.57
CA GLY A 157 -1.76 -5.32 -8.26
C GLY A 157 -0.33 -4.81 -8.24
N GLU A 158 -0.10 -3.50 -8.11
CA GLU A 158 1.23 -2.89 -8.14
C GLU A 158 2.11 -3.31 -6.96
N ASP A 159 1.52 -3.46 -5.79
CA ASP A 159 2.23 -3.89 -4.58
C ASP A 159 2.60 -5.39 -4.62
N THR A 160 1.69 -6.23 -5.09
CA THR A 160 1.97 -7.66 -5.28
C THR A 160 3.03 -7.87 -6.38
N ASP A 161 2.97 -7.14 -7.49
CA ASP A 161 4.02 -7.17 -8.52
C ASP A 161 5.38 -6.75 -7.94
N PHE A 162 5.42 -5.67 -7.17
CA PHE A 162 6.63 -5.20 -6.53
C PHE A 162 7.26 -6.29 -5.64
N SER A 163 6.46 -6.93 -4.80
CA SER A 163 6.94 -8.01 -3.92
C SER A 163 7.39 -9.24 -4.72
N PHE A 164 6.70 -9.59 -5.82
CA PHE A 164 7.09 -10.73 -6.66
C PHE A 164 8.39 -10.49 -7.42
N ARG A 165 8.66 -9.27 -7.85
CA ARG A 165 9.95 -8.91 -8.46
C ARG A 165 11.09 -9.03 -7.45
N LEU A 166 10.87 -8.64 -6.18
CA LEU A 166 11.83 -8.87 -5.10
C LEU A 166 12.03 -10.37 -4.83
N ARG A 167 10.94 -11.16 -4.81
CA ARG A 167 11.01 -12.62 -4.70
C ARG A 167 11.88 -13.23 -5.79
N SER A 168 11.75 -12.78 -7.04
CA SER A 168 12.56 -13.28 -8.17
C SER A 168 14.05 -12.96 -8.04
N GLN A 169 14.40 -11.96 -7.24
CA GLN A 169 15.79 -11.60 -6.88
C GLN A 169 16.25 -12.22 -5.55
N ASN A 170 15.47 -13.14 -4.97
CA ASN A 170 15.71 -13.76 -3.66
C ASN A 170 15.83 -12.76 -2.49
N VAL A 171 15.22 -11.60 -2.59
CA VAL A 171 15.11 -10.65 -1.48
C VAL A 171 14.00 -11.12 -0.53
N PRO A 172 14.31 -11.45 0.72
CA PRO A 172 13.28 -11.95 1.65
C PRO A 172 12.26 -10.88 2.03
N LEU A 173 11.05 -11.31 2.37
CA LEU A 173 9.99 -10.46 2.90
C LEU A 173 9.67 -10.86 4.34
N TYR A 174 9.74 -9.87 5.23
CA TYR A 174 9.40 -10.05 6.63
C TYR A 174 8.32 -9.08 7.08
N LYS A 175 7.44 -9.56 7.96
CA LYS A 175 6.54 -8.72 8.77
C LYS A 175 7.25 -8.36 10.06
N ILE A 176 7.21 -7.07 10.44
CA ILE A 176 7.83 -6.55 11.66
C ILE A 176 6.83 -5.76 12.50
N SER A 177 7.20 -5.45 13.74
CA SER A 177 6.35 -4.74 14.70
C SER A 177 6.31 -3.22 14.51
N ALA A 178 6.94 -2.67 13.47
CA ALA A 178 6.82 -1.25 13.12
C ALA A 178 5.35 -0.93 12.81
N LEU A 179 4.68 -0.20 13.72
CA LEU A 179 3.24 -0.02 13.69
C LEU A 179 2.85 1.31 13.06
N ALA A 180 1.88 1.26 12.15
CA ALA A 180 1.15 2.41 11.63
C ALA A 180 -0.35 2.24 11.86
N TYR A 181 -1.09 3.34 11.97
CA TYR A 181 -2.53 3.35 12.15
C TYR A 181 -3.20 3.92 10.92
N HIS A 182 -3.88 3.08 10.17
CA HIS A 182 -4.63 3.48 8.98
C HIS A 182 -5.92 4.19 9.40
N GLN A 183 -6.08 5.42 8.95
CA GLN A 183 -7.25 6.24 9.28
C GLN A 183 -8.50 5.66 8.63
N PHE A 184 -9.61 5.73 9.36
CA PHE A 184 -10.89 5.30 8.82
C PHE A 184 -11.32 6.17 7.64
N HIS A 185 -11.62 5.52 6.53
CA HIS A 185 -12.36 6.08 5.41
C HIS A 185 -13.34 5.02 4.85
N PRO A 186 -14.40 5.45 4.15
CA PRO A 186 -15.34 4.52 3.51
C PRO A 186 -14.61 3.57 2.56
N SER A 187 -14.96 2.29 2.62
CA SER A 187 -14.46 1.26 1.70
C SER A 187 -15.61 0.47 1.08
N TYR A 188 -15.33 -0.26 0.01
CA TYR A 188 -16.33 -1.01 -0.75
C TYR A 188 -15.94 -2.49 -0.79
N ASP A 189 -16.94 -3.39 -0.74
CA ASP A 189 -16.72 -4.83 -0.84
C ASP A 189 -17.87 -5.50 -1.64
N PRO A 190 -17.64 -5.90 -2.88
CA PRO A 190 -16.40 -5.74 -3.63
C PRO A 190 -16.13 -4.26 -4.03
N PRO A 191 -14.88 -3.90 -4.35
CA PRO A 191 -14.51 -2.53 -4.70
C PRO A 191 -14.93 -2.16 -6.14
N LEU A 192 -16.24 -2.07 -6.39
CA LEU A 192 -16.81 -1.77 -7.71
C LEU A 192 -16.40 -0.37 -8.22
N ASN A 193 -16.08 0.55 -7.33
CA ASN A 193 -15.54 1.87 -7.67
C ASN A 193 -14.16 1.83 -8.36
N HIS A 194 -13.44 0.69 -8.29
CA HIS A 194 -12.14 0.44 -8.93
C HIS A 194 -12.18 -0.73 -9.91
N LEU A 195 -13.38 -1.13 -10.40
CA LEU A 195 -13.54 -2.30 -11.24
C LEU A 195 -12.63 -2.28 -12.48
N GLU A 196 -12.64 -1.19 -13.25
CA GLU A 196 -11.85 -1.07 -14.48
C GLU A 196 -10.35 -1.13 -14.20
N GLU A 197 -9.90 -0.43 -13.14
CA GLU A 197 -8.50 -0.42 -12.72
C GLU A 197 -8.04 -1.83 -12.32
N ILE A 198 -8.81 -2.50 -11.46
CA ILE A 198 -8.51 -3.85 -10.98
C ILE A 198 -8.45 -4.85 -12.13
N VAL A 199 -9.39 -4.79 -13.07
CA VAL A 199 -9.41 -5.68 -14.24
C VAL A 199 -8.23 -5.41 -15.17
N SER A 200 -7.94 -4.15 -15.46
CA SER A 200 -6.79 -3.76 -16.29
C SER A 200 -5.47 -4.22 -15.66
N ASN A 201 -5.29 -3.93 -14.37
CA ASN A 201 -4.09 -4.28 -13.63
C ASN A 201 -3.96 -5.82 -13.46
N ALA A 202 -5.07 -6.54 -13.33
CA ALA A 202 -5.04 -8.00 -13.32
C ALA A 202 -4.54 -8.61 -14.63
N ARG A 203 -4.82 -7.99 -15.77
CA ARG A 203 -4.27 -8.39 -17.08
C ARG A 203 -2.77 -8.12 -17.15
N VAL A 204 -2.32 -6.91 -16.76
CA VAL A 204 -0.88 -6.57 -16.68
C VAL A 204 -0.13 -7.58 -15.80
N PHE A 205 -0.71 -7.92 -14.66
CA PHE A 205 -0.14 -8.91 -13.75
C PHE A 205 -0.08 -10.31 -14.38
N TYR A 206 -1.17 -10.74 -15.04
CA TYR A 206 -1.23 -12.04 -15.71
C TYR A 206 -0.19 -12.17 -16.84
N ASP A 207 0.01 -11.09 -17.61
CA ASP A 207 1.00 -11.10 -18.70
C ASP A 207 2.42 -11.36 -18.19
N LYS A 208 2.74 -10.89 -16.98
CA LYS A 208 4.05 -11.10 -16.34
C LYS A 208 4.15 -12.43 -15.60
N TRP A 209 3.18 -12.75 -14.79
CA TRP A 209 3.27 -13.81 -13.78
C TRP A 209 2.48 -15.06 -14.13
N LYS A 210 1.68 -15.05 -15.21
CA LYS A 210 0.81 -16.15 -15.67
C LYS A 210 -0.15 -16.65 -14.57
N MET A 211 -0.57 -15.75 -13.71
CA MET A 211 -1.58 -15.96 -12.68
C MET A 211 -2.37 -14.67 -12.45
N LEU A 212 -3.62 -14.78 -12.07
CA LEU A 212 -4.45 -13.61 -11.76
C LEU A 212 -4.28 -13.21 -10.29
N PRO A 213 -3.99 -11.93 -10.01
CA PRO A 213 -3.97 -11.39 -8.65
C PRO A 213 -5.40 -11.11 -8.19
N MET A 214 -5.59 -10.74 -6.92
CA MET A 214 -6.85 -10.23 -6.39
C MET A 214 -8.07 -11.14 -6.70
N LYS A 215 -7.85 -12.46 -6.80
CA LYS A 215 -8.84 -13.44 -7.30
C LYS A 215 -10.20 -13.30 -6.59
N LYS A 216 -10.21 -13.03 -5.28
CA LYS A 216 -11.47 -12.85 -4.53
C LYS A 216 -12.34 -11.73 -5.10
N TRP A 217 -11.75 -10.63 -5.55
CA TRP A 217 -12.49 -9.53 -6.15
C TRP A 217 -12.94 -9.85 -7.56
N LEU A 218 -12.06 -10.47 -8.37
CA LEU A 218 -12.39 -10.89 -9.73
C LEU A 218 -13.54 -11.90 -9.73
N ASP A 219 -13.49 -12.92 -8.87
CA ASP A 219 -14.57 -13.89 -8.72
C ASP A 219 -15.89 -13.17 -8.35
N ARG A 220 -15.83 -12.21 -7.41
CA ARG A 220 -17.01 -11.47 -6.99
C ARG A 220 -17.58 -10.57 -8.09
N PHE A 221 -16.72 -9.96 -8.90
CA PHE A 221 -17.15 -9.18 -10.07
C PHE A 221 -17.82 -10.06 -11.12
N ALA A 222 -17.31 -11.28 -11.35
CA ALA A 222 -17.92 -12.25 -12.25
C ALA A 222 -19.29 -12.73 -11.73
N ASP A 223 -19.40 -13.09 -10.44
CA ASP A 223 -20.65 -13.48 -9.79
C ASP A 223 -21.75 -12.41 -9.93
N LEU A 224 -21.36 -11.14 -9.90
CA LEU A 224 -22.26 -10.00 -10.06
C LEU A 224 -22.51 -9.62 -11.54
N GLY A 225 -21.86 -10.32 -12.49
CA GLY A 225 -22.04 -10.12 -13.91
C GLY A 225 -21.41 -8.85 -14.47
N TYR A 226 -20.40 -8.28 -13.81
CA TYR A 226 -19.64 -7.12 -14.32
C TYR A 226 -18.51 -7.53 -15.25
N ILE A 227 -17.97 -8.74 -15.08
CA ILE A 227 -16.88 -9.28 -15.91
C ILE A 227 -17.19 -10.71 -16.34
N THR A 228 -16.59 -11.13 -17.46
CA THR A 228 -16.41 -12.55 -17.81
C THR A 228 -15.06 -12.97 -17.27
N LEU A 229 -15.03 -14.10 -16.57
CA LEU A 229 -13.81 -14.72 -16.03
C LEU A 229 -13.86 -16.23 -16.34
N GLU A 230 -13.14 -16.66 -17.37
CA GLU A 230 -13.06 -18.07 -17.81
C GLU A 230 -11.59 -18.47 -17.95
N GLY A 231 -11.09 -19.19 -16.94
CA GLY A 231 -9.66 -19.51 -16.85
C GLY A 231 -8.83 -18.23 -16.67
N ASP A 232 -8.08 -17.85 -17.68
CA ASP A 232 -7.28 -16.63 -17.76
C ASP A 232 -7.92 -15.52 -18.62
N TYR A 233 -9.04 -15.83 -19.29
CA TYR A 233 -9.81 -14.85 -20.03
C TYR A 233 -10.56 -13.95 -19.06
N LEU A 234 -10.31 -12.64 -19.18
CA LEU A 234 -10.83 -11.62 -18.29
C LEU A 234 -11.31 -10.42 -19.10
N GLU A 235 -12.63 -10.11 -19.07
CA GLU A 235 -13.21 -9.01 -19.82
C GLU A 235 -14.31 -8.29 -19.02
N VAL A 236 -14.34 -6.94 -19.10
CA VAL A 236 -15.44 -6.15 -18.55
C VAL A 236 -16.65 -6.25 -19.45
N VAL A 237 -17.79 -6.72 -18.91
CA VAL A 237 -19.06 -6.85 -19.61
C VAL A 237 -19.90 -5.57 -19.47
N LYS A 238 -19.93 -4.99 -18.27
CA LYS A 238 -20.66 -3.75 -17.99
C LYS A 238 -19.98 -2.98 -16.86
N LEU A 239 -20.16 -1.67 -16.83
CA LEU A 239 -19.73 -0.83 -15.73
C LEU A 239 -20.84 -0.73 -14.66
N PRO A 240 -20.46 -0.64 -13.36
CA PRO A 240 -21.42 -0.43 -12.30
C PRO A 240 -21.96 1.00 -12.33
N THR A 241 -23.22 1.16 -11.99
CA THR A 241 -23.82 2.46 -11.73
C THR A 241 -23.40 3.01 -10.37
N GLU A 242 -23.54 4.32 -10.13
CA GLU A 242 -23.27 4.94 -8.82
C GLU A 242 -24.09 4.28 -7.70
N ALA A 243 -25.33 3.89 -7.96
CA ALA A 243 -26.17 3.21 -6.99
C ALA A 243 -25.65 1.80 -6.64
N GLU A 244 -25.17 1.05 -7.62
CA GLU A 244 -24.55 -0.28 -7.41
C GLU A 244 -23.23 -0.15 -6.65
N ILE A 245 -22.41 0.85 -6.96
CA ILE A 245 -21.19 1.17 -6.18
C ILE A 245 -21.54 1.51 -4.74
N ALA A 246 -22.51 2.39 -4.53
CA ALA A 246 -22.96 2.80 -3.20
C ALA A 246 -23.48 1.63 -2.37
N ALA A 247 -24.16 0.67 -3.00
CA ALA A 247 -24.65 -0.55 -2.33
C ALA A 247 -23.53 -1.48 -1.82
N CYS A 248 -22.31 -1.38 -2.39
CA CYS A 248 -21.14 -2.13 -1.95
C CYS A 248 -20.37 -1.45 -0.81
N ARG A 249 -20.80 -0.25 -0.37
CA ARG A 249 -20.14 0.47 0.72
C ARG A 249 -20.27 -0.32 2.01
N LYS A 250 -19.13 -0.59 2.66
CA LYS A 250 -19.13 -1.28 3.96
C LYS A 250 -19.81 -0.43 5.00
N SER A 251 -20.78 -1.04 5.68
CA SER A 251 -21.34 -0.47 6.91
C SER A 251 -20.24 -0.43 7.98
N VAL A 252 -20.22 0.63 8.74
CA VAL A 252 -19.30 0.85 9.84
C VAL A 252 -19.64 -0.07 11.01
#